data_90f9bd0f02972b5a68cf2c79a109c7af
#
_entry.id   90f9bd0f02972b5a68cf2c79a109c7af
#
_cell.length_a   1.000
_cell.length_b   1.000
_cell.length_c   1.000
_cell.angle_alpha   90.00
_cell.angle_beta   90.00
_cell.angle_gamma   90.00
#
_symmetry.space_group_name_H-M   'P 1'
#
loop_
_entity.id
_entity.type
_entity.pdbx_description
1 polymer ?
#
loop_
_entity_poly.entity_id
_entity_poly.type
_entity_poly.pdbx_seq_one_letter_code
_entity_poly.pdbx_strand_id
1 'polypeptide(L)'
;RTIMGVFGGHCEYAVSGGAPLDGAVAHFFNGVGLPLLEGYGMTETCAPAMVNPTKGYRIGTVGLPLQGVSVGLGEDGELCIKSRAVCVGYHNHPEITQSQIVDGWLHTGDLGDIDDDGFVTITGRKKDLIITAGGKNVSPGILEASVMTSPVVDQCVVIGDRKPFIAA
;
A
#
# COMPACT_ATOMS: atom_id res chain seq x y z
N ARG A 1 -15.98 -30.23 0.47
CA ARG A 1 -15.69 -29.26 -0.58
C ARG A 1 -14.31 -28.66 -0.27
N THR A 2 -13.40 -28.73 -1.22
CA THR A 2 -12.11 -28.03 -1.10
C THR A 2 -12.32 -26.53 -1.20
N ILE A 3 -11.47 -25.72 -0.56
CA ILE A 3 -11.53 -24.26 -0.62
C ILE A 3 -11.57 -23.76 -2.08
N MET A 4 -10.76 -24.35 -2.95
CA MET A 4 -10.75 -24.06 -4.38
C MET A 4 -12.11 -24.32 -5.07
N GLY A 5 -12.88 -25.28 -4.59
CA GLY A 5 -14.24 -25.56 -5.09
C GLY A 5 -15.24 -24.44 -4.82
N VAL A 6 -15.01 -23.60 -3.80
CA VAL A 6 -15.81 -22.40 -3.52
C VAL A 6 -15.60 -21.35 -4.61
N PHE A 7 -14.39 -21.29 -5.18
CA PHE A 7 -14.02 -20.40 -6.28
C PHE A 7 -14.23 -21.01 -7.67
N GLY A 8 -15.08 -22.04 -7.77
CA GLY A 8 -15.41 -22.68 -9.04
C GLY A 8 -14.36 -23.65 -9.59
N GLY A 9 -13.23 -23.83 -8.90
CA GLY A 9 -12.17 -24.78 -9.25
C GLY A 9 -11.23 -24.35 -10.40
N HIS A 10 -11.46 -23.18 -10.99
CA HIS A 10 -10.69 -22.67 -12.13
C HIS A 10 -10.00 -21.30 -11.84
N CYS A 11 -10.12 -20.80 -10.61
CA CYS A 11 -9.47 -19.56 -10.23
C CYS A 11 -7.96 -19.79 -10.04
N GLU A 12 -7.13 -19.17 -10.86
CA GLU A 12 -5.67 -19.34 -10.84
C GLU A 12 -5.00 -18.39 -9.86
N TYR A 13 -5.55 -17.19 -9.67
CA TYR A 13 -5.10 -16.16 -8.72
C TYR A 13 -6.24 -15.19 -8.43
N ALA A 14 -6.10 -14.43 -7.36
CA ALA A 14 -6.95 -13.29 -7.05
C ALA A 14 -6.09 -12.04 -6.82
N VAL A 15 -6.67 -10.86 -7.02
CA VAL A 15 -5.98 -9.58 -6.80
C VAL A 15 -6.64 -8.87 -5.62
N SER A 16 -5.82 -8.40 -4.68
CA SER A 16 -6.23 -7.56 -3.56
C SER A 16 -5.67 -6.15 -3.73
N GLY A 17 -6.46 -5.14 -3.43
CA GLY A 17 -6.03 -3.74 -3.50
C GLY A 17 -6.96 -2.82 -2.74
N GLY A 18 -6.55 -1.56 -2.58
CA GLY A 18 -7.31 -0.53 -1.85
C GLY A 18 -7.08 -0.51 -0.34
N ALA A 19 -6.51 -1.55 0.23
CA ALA A 19 -6.06 -1.62 1.61
C ALA A 19 -4.89 -2.61 1.72
N PRO A 20 -4.04 -2.51 2.77
CA PRO A 20 -2.98 -3.48 3.01
C PRO A 20 -3.54 -4.90 3.16
N LEU A 21 -2.90 -5.87 2.52
CA LEU A 21 -3.26 -7.27 2.66
C LEU A 21 -2.50 -7.87 3.86
N ASP A 22 -3.24 -8.53 4.76
CA ASP A 22 -2.62 -9.27 5.85
C ASP A 22 -1.76 -10.43 5.31
N GLY A 23 -0.49 -10.47 5.74
CA GLY A 23 0.47 -11.47 5.28
C GLY A 23 0.07 -12.90 5.64
N ALA A 24 -0.58 -13.13 6.77
CA ALA A 24 -1.05 -14.47 7.16
C ALA A 24 -2.19 -14.94 6.24
N VAL A 25 -3.09 -14.03 5.86
CA VAL A 25 -4.14 -14.30 4.87
C VAL A 25 -3.52 -14.62 3.51
N ALA A 26 -2.53 -13.83 3.07
CA ALA A 26 -1.84 -14.09 1.81
C ALA A 26 -1.15 -15.47 1.81
N HIS A 27 -0.43 -15.80 2.87
CA HIS A 27 0.23 -17.10 3.02
C HIS A 27 -0.77 -18.26 3.07
N PHE A 28 -1.90 -18.09 3.77
CA PHE A 28 -2.95 -19.11 3.83
C PHE A 28 -3.49 -19.42 2.44
N PHE A 29 -3.91 -18.40 1.68
CA PHE A 29 -4.46 -18.62 0.34
C PHE A 29 -3.43 -19.18 -0.64
N ASN A 30 -2.18 -18.72 -0.54
CA ASN A 30 -1.09 -19.31 -1.31
C ASN A 30 -0.91 -20.81 -0.98
N GLY A 31 -0.96 -21.17 0.30
CA GLY A 31 -0.84 -22.56 0.75
C GLY A 31 -1.97 -23.48 0.25
N VAL A 32 -3.16 -22.95 0.00
CA VAL A 32 -4.28 -23.71 -0.59
C VAL A 32 -4.32 -23.65 -2.12
N GLY A 33 -3.33 -23.04 -2.75
CA GLY A 33 -3.18 -22.98 -4.21
C GLY A 33 -3.88 -21.83 -4.90
N LEU A 34 -4.29 -20.80 -4.16
CA LEU A 34 -4.86 -19.56 -4.71
C LEU A 34 -3.99 -18.35 -4.31
N PRO A 35 -2.97 -18.01 -5.09
CA PRO A 35 -2.16 -16.81 -4.82
C PRO A 35 -3.02 -15.55 -4.76
N LEU A 36 -2.86 -14.76 -3.69
CA LEU A 36 -3.39 -13.39 -3.62
C LEU A 36 -2.29 -12.43 -4.04
N LEU A 37 -2.51 -11.74 -5.16
CA LEU A 37 -1.58 -10.75 -5.70
C LEU A 37 -2.00 -9.38 -5.20
N GLU A 38 -1.16 -8.76 -4.39
CA GLU A 38 -1.42 -7.41 -3.92
C GLU A 38 -1.06 -6.40 -4.99
N GLY A 39 -1.89 -5.36 -5.12
CA GLY A 39 -1.65 -4.24 -6.02
C GLY A 39 -1.95 -2.91 -5.33
N TYR A 40 -1.32 -1.87 -5.81
CA TYR A 40 -1.45 -0.51 -5.30
C TYR A 40 -1.83 0.46 -6.42
N GLY A 41 -2.69 1.37 -6.07
CA GLY A 41 -3.10 2.49 -6.90
C GLY A 41 -4.10 3.35 -6.16
N MET A 42 -4.48 4.42 -6.77
CA MET A 42 -5.38 5.40 -6.22
C MET A 42 -6.25 6.00 -7.33
N THR A 43 -7.25 6.77 -6.98
CA THR A 43 -8.14 7.43 -7.95
C THR A 43 -7.35 8.27 -8.95
N GLU A 44 -6.32 8.95 -8.47
CA GLU A 44 -5.44 9.81 -9.26
C GLU A 44 -4.60 9.05 -10.29
N THR A 45 -4.42 7.74 -10.12
CA THR A 45 -3.72 6.85 -11.09
C THR A 45 -4.67 6.03 -11.97
N CYS A 46 -5.98 6.27 -11.88
CA CYS A 46 -7.02 5.54 -12.63
C CYS A 46 -6.97 4.02 -12.43
N ALA A 47 -6.80 3.53 -11.19
CA ALA A 47 -6.66 2.13 -10.81
C ALA A 47 -5.19 1.72 -10.53
N PRO A 48 -4.81 0.43 -10.56
CA PRO A 48 -3.49 0.01 -10.10
C PRO A 48 -2.36 0.63 -10.92
N ALA A 49 -1.39 1.20 -10.22
CA ALA A 49 -0.11 1.62 -10.77
C ALA A 49 0.94 0.51 -10.64
N MET A 50 0.79 -0.34 -9.63
CA MET A 50 1.66 -1.47 -9.32
C MET A 50 0.83 -2.70 -9.00
N VAL A 51 1.34 -3.87 -9.35
CA VAL A 51 0.70 -5.16 -9.05
C VAL A 51 1.78 -6.23 -8.93
N ASN A 52 1.59 -7.17 -8.01
CA ASN A 52 2.43 -8.35 -7.95
C ASN A 52 2.27 -9.21 -9.20
N PRO A 53 3.36 -9.67 -9.82
CA PRO A 53 3.31 -10.56 -10.98
C PRO A 53 2.73 -11.92 -10.59
N THR A 54 2.14 -12.64 -11.54
CA THR A 54 1.60 -14.00 -11.33
C THR A 54 2.69 -15.04 -11.04
N LYS A 55 3.93 -14.75 -11.41
CA LYS A 55 5.10 -15.58 -11.12
C LYS A 55 6.15 -14.73 -10.44
N GLY A 56 6.70 -15.24 -9.33
CA GLY A 56 7.71 -14.50 -8.56
C GLY A 56 7.15 -13.34 -7.75
N TYR A 57 5.85 -13.35 -7.43
CA TYR A 57 5.25 -12.37 -6.52
C TYR A 57 5.89 -12.43 -5.13
N ARG A 58 5.85 -11.31 -4.41
CA ARG A 58 6.39 -11.18 -3.05
C ARG A 58 5.30 -10.72 -2.10
N ILE A 59 4.90 -11.61 -1.19
CA ILE A 59 3.95 -11.27 -0.12
C ILE A 59 4.53 -10.15 0.74
N GLY A 60 3.71 -9.15 1.07
CA GLY A 60 4.11 -7.96 1.81
C GLY A 60 4.61 -6.81 0.92
N THR A 61 4.58 -6.98 -0.40
CA THR A 61 4.83 -5.92 -1.36
C THR A 61 3.59 -5.67 -2.23
N VAL A 62 3.45 -4.47 -2.74
CA VAL A 62 2.40 -4.14 -3.73
C VAL A 62 2.85 -4.46 -5.17
N GLY A 63 3.97 -5.15 -5.32
CA GLY A 63 4.47 -5.65 -6.59
C GLY A 63 5.34 -4.66 -7.36
N LEU A 64 5.34 -4.83 -8.67
CA LEU A 64 6.14 -4.07 -9.62
C LEU A 64 5.30 -3.00 -10.33
N PRO A 65 5.90 -1.89 -10.78
CA PRO A 65 5.23 -0.93 -11.64
C PRO A 65 4.67 -1.58 -12.91
N LEU A 66 3.46 -1.23 -13.26
CA LEU A 66 2.86 -1.66 -14.53
C LEU A 66 3.57 -1.01 -15.72
N GLN A 67 3.40 -1.58 -16.88
CA GLN A 67 3.98 -1.05 -18.12
C GLN A 67 3.57 0.41 -18.34
N GLY A 68 4.55 1.28 -18.52
CA GLY A 68 4.34 2.72 -18.72
C GLY A 68 4.14 3.51 -17.42
N VAL A 69 4.35 2.87 -16.27
CA VAL A 69 4.40 3.52 -14.95
C VAL A 69 5.85 3.60 -14.49
N SER A 70 6.27 4.79 -14.08
CA SER A 70 7.51 5.03 -13.36
C SER A 70 7.20 5.29 -11.90
N VAL A 71 7.98 4.71 -11.00
CA VAL A 71 7.88 4.91 -9.55
C VAL A 71 9.22 5.39 -9.03
N GLY A 72 9.20 6.32 -8.10
CA GLY A 72 10.39 6.82 -7.42
C GLY A 72 10.07 7.21 -5.98
N LEU A 73 11.11 7.48 -5.21
CA LEU A 73 11.00 7.97 -3.84
C LEU A 73 11.42 9.43 -3.79
N GLY A 74 10.61 10.26 -3.14
CA GLY A 74 10.99 11.60 -2.72
C GLY A 74 12.04 11.57 -1.60
N GLU A 75 12.62 12.72 -1.27
CA GLU A 75 13.66 12.85 -0.24
C GLU A 75 13.21 12.37 1.15
N ASP A 76 11.91 12.41 1.41
CA ASP A 76 11.28 12.00 2.67
C ASP A 76 10.72 10.56 2.64
N GLY A 77 11.03 9.79 1.58
CA GLY A 77 10.54 8.43 1.38
C GLY A 77 9.10 8.36 0.84
N GLU A 78 8.55 9.49 0.39
CA GLU A 78 7.24 9.52 -0.26
C GLU A 78 7.30 8.84 -1.62
N LEU A 79 6.36 7.93 -1.88
CA LEU A 79 6.18 7.33 -3.20
C LEU A 79 5.67 8.38 -4.19
N CYS A 80 6.37 8.49 -5.31
CA CYS A 80 5.99 9.36 -6.42
C CYS A 80 5.75 8.51 -7.67
N ILE A 81 4.67 8.79 -8.39
CA ILE A 81 4.25 8.03 -9.56
C ILE A 81 4.18 8.94 -10.78
N LYS A 82 4.75 8.49 -11.88
CA LYS A 82 4.63 9.17 -13.17
C LYS A 82 4.10 8.20 -14.21
N SER A 83 2.97 8.51 -14.81
CA SER A 83 2.39 7.73 -15.89
C SER A 83 1.38 8.56 -16.69
N ARG A 84 0.96 8.02 -17.83
CA ARG A 84 -0.15 8.61 -18.63
C ARG A 84 -1.51 8.45 -17.97
N ALA A 85 -1.62 7.58 -16.94
CA ALA A 85 -2.84 7.34 -16.19
C ALA A 85 -3.00 8.32 -14.99
N VAL A 86 -1.97 9.11 -14.68
CA VAL A 86 -2.12 10.17 -13.66
C VAL A 86 -3.13 11.19 -14.15
N CYS A 87 -4.08 11.55 -13.29
CA CYS A 87 -5.13 12.51 -13.60
C CYS A 87 -4.53 13.89 -13.94
N VAL A 88 -5.27 14.70 -14.65
CA VAL A 88 -4.84 16.06 -15.05
C VAL A 88 -4.87 17.05 -13.88
N GLY A 89 -5.55 16.72 -12.79
CA GLY A 89 -5.65 17.55 -11.59
C GLY A 89 -6.98 17.42 -10.86
N TYR A 90 -7.14 18.23 -9.83
CA TYR A 90 -8.33 18.30 -8.98
C TYR A 90 -9.25 19.41 -9.45
N HIS A 91 -10.52 19.06 -9.68
CA HIS A 91 -11.52 20.00 -10.18
C HIS A 91 -11.71 21.19 -9.24
N ASN A 92 -11.59 22.40 -9.78
CA ASN A 92 -11.66 23.69 -9.05
C ASN A 92 -10.62 23.85 -7.91
N HIS A 93 -9.54 23.04 -7.88
CA HIS A 93 -8.49 23.11 -6.88
C HIS A 93 -7.09 23.14 -7.55
N PRO A 94 -6.75 24.21 -8.28
CA PRO A 94 -5.46 24.31 -8.97
C PRO A 94 -4.27 24.33 -8.02
N GLU A 95 -4.42 24.87 -6.82
CA GLU A 95 -3.38 24.89 -5.78
C GLU A 95 -3.04 23.48 -5.30
N ILE A 96 -4.03 22.60 -5.10
CA ILE A 96 -3.83 21.22 -4.74
C ILE A 96 -3.17 20.47 -5.91
N THR A 97 -3.64 20.71 -7.12
CA THR A 97 -3.06 20.11 -8.32
C THR A 97 -1.57 20.44 -8.44
N GLN A 98 -1.18 21.71 -8.29
CA GLN A 98 0.21 22.15 -8.38
C GLN A 98 1.10 21.58 -7.28
N SER A 99 0.54 21.35 -6.08
CA SER A 99 1.30 20.78 -4.96
C SER A 99 1.43 19.26 -5.04
N GLN A 100 0.45 18.59 -5.65
CA GLN A 100 0.43 17.11 -5.74
C GLN A 100 1.03 16.57 -7.03
N ILE A 101 0.99 17.35 -8.12
CA ILE A 101 1.54 16.92 -9.42
C ILE A 101 2.63 17.91 -9.83
N VAL A 102 3.88 17.50 -9.57
CA VAL A 102 5.06 18.33 -9.83
C VAL A 102 5.89 17.66 -10.93
N ASP A 103 6.19 18.38 -12.00
CA ASP A 103 6.96 17.89 -13.16
C ASP A 103 6.44 16.55 -13.74
N GLY A 104 5.12 16.35 -13.64
CA GLY A 104 4.43 15.15 -14.08
C GLY A 104 4.56 13.95 -13.13
N TRP A 105 5.13 14.15 -11.93
CA TRP A 105 5.13 13.20 -10.85
C TRP A 105 3.99 13.48 -9.88
N LEU A 106 3.16 12.49 -9.64
CA LEU A 106 2.14 12.50 -8.60
C LEU A 106 2.79 12.16 -7.26
N HIS A 107 2.72 13.07 -6.31
CA HIS A 107 3.07 12.87 -4.91
C HIS A 107 1.89 12.18 -4.21
N THR A 108 2.05 10.90 -3.87
CA THR A 108 0.93 10.06 -3.41
C THR A 108 0.51 10.33 -1.97
N GLY A 109 1.38 10.90 -1.17
CA GLY A 109 1.24 11.01 0.27
C GLY A 109 1.48 9.68 1.02
N ASP A 110 1.77 8.61 0.30
CA ASP A 110 2.12 7.31 0.89
C ASP A 110 3.65 7.17 0.96
N LEU A 111 4.13 6.58 2.04
CA LEU A 111 5.55 6.27 2.25
C LEU A 111 5.83 4.84 1.83
N GLY A 112 7.00 4.58 1.30
CA GLY A 112 7.36 3.25 0.87
C GLY A 112 8.85 3.04 0.68
N ASP A 113 9.19 1.82 0.29
CA ASP A 113 10.52 1.38 -0.10
C ASP A 113 10.47 0.68 -1.45
N ILE A 114 11.56 0.75 -2.17
CA ILE A 114 11.75 0.05 -3.45
C ILE A 114 12.99 -0.81 -3.31
N ASP A 115 12.86 -2.13 -3.45
CA ASP A 115 14.01 -3.02 -3.37
C ASP A 115 14.84 -3.06 -4.66
N ASP A 116 15.98 -3.76 -4.64
CA ASP A 116 16.91 -3.86 -5.76
C ASP A 116 16.30 -4.53 -7.01
N ASP A 117 15.24 -5.30 -6.85
CA ASP A 117 14.50 -5.94 -7.96
C ASP A 117 13.29 -5.09 -8.42
N GLY A 118 13.07 -3.94 -7.79
CA GLY A 118 12.01 -2.99 -8.12
C GLY A 118 10.66 -3.25 -7.46
N PHE A 119 10.56 -4.20 -6.54
CA PHE A 119 9.32 -4.40 -5.77
C PHE A 119 9.11 -3.28 -4.78
N VAL A 120 7.88 -2.79 -4.72
CA VAL A 120 7.49 -1.67 -3.87
C VAL A 120 6.78 -2.19 -2.63
N THR A 121 7.14 -1.66 -1.47
CA THR A 121 6.48 -1.90 -0.18
C THR A 121 5.90 -0.58 0.34
N ILE A 122 4.64 -0.56 0.75
CA ILE A 122 4.03 0.60 1.41
C ILE A 122 4.32 0.50 2.90
N THR A 123 4.91 1.54 3.48
CA THR A 123 5.30 1.59 4.90
C THR A 123 4.41 2.50 5.74
N GLY A 124 3.56 3.30 5.10
CA GLY A 124 2.61 4.16 5.81
C GLY A 124 2.08 5.31 4.97
N ARG A 125 1.41 6.25 5.65
CA ARG A 125 0.97 7.52 5.07
C ARG A 125 1.67 8.68 5.74
N LYS A 126 2.14 9.62 4.95
CA LYS A 126 2.86 10.80 5.43
C LYS A 126 2.05 11.63 6.43
N LYS A 127 0.77 11.86 6.13
CA LYS A 127 -0.14 12.63 6.99
C LYS A 127 -0.60 11.88 8.26
N ASP A 128 -0.48 10.55 8.26
CA ASP A 128 -0.92 9.72 9.37
C ASP A 128 0.23 9.37 10.32
N LEU A 129 1.47 9.78 9.99
CA LEU A 129 2.62 9.55 10.86
C LEU A 129 2.43 10.20 12.22
N ILE A 130 2.60 9.41 13.26
CA ILE A 130 2.69 9.87 14.64
C ILE A 130 4.14 10.30 14.89
N ILE A 131 4.34 11.55 15.29
CA ILE A 131 5.64 12.06 15.72
C ILE A 131 5.64 12.13 17.25
N THR A 132 6.33 11.21 17.90
CA THR A 132 6.43 11.20 19.35
C THR A 132 7.18 12.43 19.88
N ALA A 133 7.03 12.75 21.16
CA ALA A 133 7.75 13.86 21.80
C ALA A 133 9.29 13.74 21.70
N GLY A 134 9.82 12.51 21.51
CA GLY A 134 11.23 12.24 21.26
C GLY A 134 11.64 12.36 19.78
N GLY A 135 10.75 12.82 18.89
CA GLY A 135 11.03 12.97 17.44
C GLY A 135 11.02 11.67 16.65
N LYS A 136 10.52 10.57 17.21
CA LYS A 136 10.43 9.29 16.49
C LYS A 136 9.16 9.27 15.63
N ASN A 137 9.34 9.01 14.32
CA ASN A 137 8.24 8.76 13.40
C ASN A 137 7.72 7.33 13.55
N VAL A 138 6.42 7.18 13.67
CA VAL A 138 5.74 5.89 13.78
C VAL A 138 4.54 5.85 12.85
N SER A 139 4.46 4.81 12.05
CA SER A 139 3.29 4.52 11.21
C SER A 139 2.25 3.78 12.05
N PRO A 140 1.10 4.39 12.41
CA PRO A 140 0.10 3.76 13.25
C PRO A 140 -0.51 2.52 12.60
N GLY A 141 -0.77 2.54 11.30
CA GLY A 141 -1.41 1.44 10.59
C GLY A 141 -0.67 0.10 10.67
N ILE A 142 0.67 0.11 10.74
CA ILE A 142 1.46 -1.13 10.92
C ILE A 142 1.20 -1.73 12.30
N LEU A 143 1.15 -0.90 13.33
CA LEU A 143 0.90 -1.35 14.71
C LEU A 143 -0.55 -1.80 14.88
N GLU A 144 -1.49 -1.05 14.34
CA GLU A 144 -2.93 -1.38 14.34
C GLU A 144 -3.17 -2.72 13.65
N ALA A 145 -2.61 -2.94 12.46
CA ALA A 145 -2.69 -4.21 11.76
C ALA A 145 -2.10 -5.36 12.58
N SER A 146 -0.95 -5.15 13.23
CA SER A 146 -0.33 -6.17 14.09
C SER A 146 -1.20 -6.54 15.30
N VAL A 147 -1.86 -5.58 15.94
CA VAL A 147 -2.76 -5.83 17.08
C VAL A 147 -4.04 -6.55 16.61
N MET A 148 -4.59 -6.15 15.46
CA MET A 148 -5.80 -6.76 14.88
C MET A 148 -5.59 -8.19 14.34
N THR A 149 -4.39 -8.74 14.35
CA THR A 149 -4.17 -10.18 14.10
C THR A 149 -4.76 -11.05 15.20
N SER A 150 -5.00 -10.49 16.39
CA SER A 150 -5.63 -11.20 17.49
C SER A 150 -7.14 -11.38 17.23
N PRO A 151 -7.67 -12.62 17.33
CA PRO A 151 -9.08 -12.89 17.04
C PRO A 151 -10.07 -12.26 18.03
N VAL A 152 -9.58 -11.65 19.10
CA VAL A 152 -10.41 -10.96 20.11
C VAL A 152 -10.39 -9.43 19.94
N VAL A 153 -9.65 -8.92 18.96
CA VAL A 153 -9.56 -7.49 18.65
C VAL A 153 -10.21 -7.24 17.30
N ASP A 154 -11.31 -6.52 17.29
CA ASP A 154 -12.04 -6.15 16.08
C ASP A 154 -11.48 -4.88 15.44
N GLN A 155 -11.16 -3.90 16.28
CA GLN A 155 -10.58 -2.62 15.84
C GLN A 155 -9.48 -2.15 16.81
N CYS A 156 -8.47 -1.49 16.24
CA CYS A 156 -7.40 -0.88 17.00
C CYS A 156 -7.13 0.52 16.46
N VAL A 157 -6.88 1.45 17.36
CA VAL A 157 -6.46 2.82 17.03
C VAL A 157 -5.22 3.14 17.84
N VAL A 158 -4.13 3.47 17.15
CA VAL A 158 -2.88 3.89 17.76
C VAL A 158 -2.86 5.40 17.93
N ILE A 159 -2.57 5.85 19.15
CA ILE A 159 -2.45 7.26 19.50
C ILE A 159 -1.09 7.55 20.12
N GLY A 160 -0.61 8.78 20.03
CA GLY A 160 0.67 9.15 20.67
C GLY A 160 1.37 10.35 20.02
N ASP A 161 0.68 11.07 19.13
CA ASP A 161 1.28 12.27 18.53
C ASP A 161 1.68 13.28 19.61
N ARG A 162 2.95 13.73 19.56
CA ARG A 162 3.58 14.62 20.55
C ARG A 162 3.57 14.07 21.98
N LYS A 163 3.33 12.79 22.20
CA LYS A 163 3.38 12.14 23.51
C LYS A 163 4.71 11.38 23.68
N PRO A 164 5.14 11.16 24.93
CA PRO A 164 6.40 10.42 25.21
C PRO A 164 6.29 8.92 24.92
N PHE A 165 5.09 8.40 24.74
CA PHE A 165 4.80 6.99 24.44
C PHE A 165 3.62 6.87 23.49
N ILE A 166 3.51 5.69 22.89
CA ILE A 166 2.41 5.30 22.01
C ILE A 166 1.48 4.38 22.82
N ALA A 167 0.18 4.52 22.60
CA ALA A 167 -0.85 3.65 23.16
C ALA A 167 -1.79 3.16 22.04
N ALA A 168 -2.38 1.98 22.25
CA ALA A 168 -3.36 1.36 21.36
C ALA A 168 -4.55 0.82 22.16
#